data_a95af1452e7db93a270f19d5491fe264
#
_entry.id   a95af1452e7db93a270f19d5491fe264
#
_cell.length_a   1.000
_cell.length_b   1.000
_cell.length_c   1.000
_cell.angle_alpha   90.00
_cell.angle_beta   90.00
_cell.angle_gamma   90.00
#
_symmetry.space_group_name_H-M   'P 1'
#
loop_
_entity.id
_entity.type
_entity.pdbx_description
1 polymer ?
#
loop_
_entity_poly.entity_id
_entity_poly.type
_entity_poly.pdbx_seq_one_letter_code
_entity_poly.pdbx_strand_id
1 'polypeptide(L)'
;MIVDFKVILHTILGNQRRTDGSVHKVPLSGSVYFNTHGLEAENGIREHFQDPDCALMHYAREHYDFWRERYPAQAGQRLCAGLFGENLSTYGMMEANVCPGDVFRLGAAEVQVSWGRVACQTMATRLQDPDAPELMHQQSRNGWFYRVIAPGEARCGDTFRLLDRPAIDWPLSRVQAIIFSDGGTEEELQALSAMPFLATPWRAIAMMRLDSRR
;
A
#
# COMPACT_ATOMS: atom_id res chain seq x y z
N MET A 1 14.14 -11.86 16.91
CA MET A 1 14.82 -10.56 17.11
C MET A 1 14.20 -9.58 16.13
N ILE A 2 13.43 -8.60 16.62
CA ILE A 2 12.83 -7.57 15.74
C ILE A 2 14.00 -6.73 15.24
N VAL A 3 14.19 -6.71 13.93
CA VAL A 3 15.18 -5.84 13.29
C VAL A 3 14.79 -4.39 13.60
N ASP A 4 15.75 -3.53 13.93
CA ASP A 4 15.50 -2.10 14.17
C ASP A 4 15.13 -1.40 12.84
N PHE A 5 13.92 -1.68 12.36
CA PHE A 5 13.39 -1.17 11.11
C PHE A 5 12.72 0.18 11.39
N LYS A 6 13.38 1.24 10.96
CA LYS A 6 12.93 2.62 11.13
C LYS A 6 12.98 3.35 9.79
N VAL A 7 11.88 3.91 9.38
CA VAL A 7 11.76 4.66 8.13
C VAL A 7 11.00 5.97 8.38
N ILE A 8 11.49 7.07 7.83
CA ILE A 8 10.84 8.37 7.95
C ILE A 8 9.66 8.46 6.99
N LEU A 9 8.52 8.92 7.48
CA LEU A 9 7.37 9.29 6.67
C LEU A 9 7.66 10.59 5.91
N HIS A 10 7.76 10.52 4.58
CA HIS A 10 8.08 11.67 3.75
C HIS A 10 6.86 12.49 3.37
N THR A 11 5.71 11.85 3.14
CA THR A 11 4.53 12.54 2.67
C THR A 11 3.27 11.87 3.18
N ILE A 12 2.32 12.67 3.69
CA ILE A 12 0.93 12.29 3.89
C ILE A 12 0.09 13.02 2.84
N LEU A 13 -0.82 12.30 2.20
CA LEU A 13 -1.65 12.78 1.10
C LEU A 13 -3.12 12.51 1.38
N GLY A 14 -3.96 13.50 1.13
CA GLY A 14 -5.40 13.39 1.24
C GLY A 14 -6.12 13.77 -0.05
N ASN A 15 -7.34 13.26 -0.22
CA ASN A 15 -8.18 13.56 -1.37
C ASN A 15 -8.71 14.99 -1.32
N GLN A 16 -8.46 15.74 -2.37
CA GLN A 16 -9.08 17.04 -2.59
C GLN A 16 -9.93 17.00 -3.86
N ARG A 17 -11.20 17.40 -3.74
CA ARG A 17 -12.10 17.54 -4.89
C ARG A 17 -11.87 18.91 -5.55
N ARG A 18 -11.70 18.89 -6.88
CA ARG A 18 -11.63 20.11 -7.70
C ARG A 18 -13.02 20.59 -8.13
N THR A 19 -13.07 21.79 -8.68
CA THR A 19 -14.30 22.40 -9.20
C THR A 19 -14.93 21.64 -10.38
N ASP A 20 -14.12 20.88 -11.13
CA ASP A 20 -14.57 19.99 -12.22
C ASP A 20 -15.08 18.63 -11.70
N GLY A 21 -15.12 18.42 -10.39
CA GLY A 21 -15.55 17.19 -9.75
C GLY A 21 -14.48 16.10 -9.64
N SER A 22 -13.32 16.29 -10.27
CA SER A 22 -12.21 15.33 -10.16
C SER A 22 -11.61 15.34 -8.74
N VAL A 23 -11.05 14.18 -8.34
CA VAL A 23 -10.40 14.00 -7.04
C VAL A 23 -8.91 13.77 -7.24
N HIS A 24 -8.10 14.54 -6.53
CA HIS A 24 -6.64 14.44 -6.56
C HIS A 24 -6.10 14.26 -5.15
N LYS A 25 -5.00 13.55 -5.03
CA LYS A 25 -4.21 13.52 -3.79
C LYS A 25 -3.39 14.80 -3.69
N VAL A 26 -3.46 15.45 -2.54
CA VAL A 26 -2.66 16.64 -2.21
C VAL A 26 -1.88 16.39 -0.94
N PRO A 27 -0.65 16.94 -0.81
CA PRO A 27 0.09 16.88 0.43
C PRO A 27 -0.68 17.56 1.57
N LEU A 28 -0.71 16.89 2.73
CA LEU A 28 -1.26 17.42 3.96
C LEU A 28 -0.14 17.97 4.82
N SER A 29 -0.37 19.13 5.43
CA SER A 29 0.51 19.76 6.42
C SER A 29 -0.11 19.64 7.82
N GLY A 30 0.74 19.70 8.84
CA GLY A 30 0.29 19.58 10.22
C GLY A 30 0.06 18.13 10.64
N SER A 31 -0.74 17.95 11.69
CA SER A 31 -1.13 16.65 12.21
C SER A 31 -2.31 16.07 11.41
N VAL A 32 -2.29 14.78 11.16
CA VAL A 32 -3.35 14.04 10.48
C VAL A 32 -3.78 12.90 11.39
N TYR A 33 -5.06 12.85 11.71
CA TYR A 33 -5.62 11.78 12.52
C TYR A 33 -5.96 10.57 11.65
N PHE A 34 -5.37 9.43 11.94
CA PHE A 34 -5.68 8.14 11.33
C PHE A 34 -6.72 7.42 12.19
N ASN A 35 -7.80 7.02 11.57
CA ASN A 35 -8.86 6.22 12.18
C ASN A 35 -9.02 4.88 11.45
N THR A 36 -9.88 4.00 11.96
CA THR A 36 -10.06 2.64 11.43
C THR A 36 -10.56 2.58 9.99
N HIS A 37 -11.00 3.69 9.41
CA HIS A 37 -11.55 3.76 8.06
C HIS A 37 -10.84 4.76 7.15
N GLY A 38 -9.78 5.43 7.62
CA GLY A 38 -9.07 6.40 6.80
C GLY A 38 -8.39 7.49 7.60
N LEU A 39 -8.47 8.73 7.12
CA LEU A 39 -7.80 9.88 7.73
C LEU A 39 -8.68 11.12 7.81
N GLU A 40 -8.35 11.97 8.77
CA GLU A 40 -8.88 13.33 8.92
C GLU A 40 -7.74 14.30 9.14
N ALA A 41 -7.67 15.36 8.32
CA ALA A 41 -6.66 16.40 8.42
C ALA A 41 -7.27 17.69 9.01
N GLU A 42 -6.42 18.50 9.63
CA GLU A 42 -6.80 19.78 10.24
C GLU A 42 -7.47 20.76 9.26
N ASN A 43 -7.11 20.69 7.98
CA ASN A 43 -7.70 21.51 6.91
C ASN A 43 -9.09 21.03 6.44
N GLY A 44 -9.69 20.05 7.13
CA GLY A 44 -11.02 19.52 6.84
C GLY A 44 -11.06 18.42 5.78
N ILE A 45 -9.91 18.01 5.21
CA ILE A 45 -9.85 16.83 4.33
C ILE A 45 -10.10 15.57 5.15
N ARG A 46 -11.09 14.79 4.72
CA ARG A 46 -11.45 13.51 5.32
C ARG A 46 -11.53 12.43 4.26
N GLU A 47 -10.97 11.27 4.57
CA GLU A 47 -11.12 10.06 3.78
C GLU A 47 -11.72 8.97 4.64
N HIS A 48 -12.73 8.31 4.09
CA HIS A 48 -13.41 7.19 4.74
C HIS A 48 -13.61 6.07 3.73
N PHE A 49 -13.06 4.92 4.02
CA PHE A 49 -13.19 3.71 3.23
C PHE A 49 -14.14 2.73 3.93
N GLN A 50 -14.94 2.00 3.14
CA GLN A 50 -15.88 1.02 3.70
C GLN A 50 -15.15 -0.19 4.30
N ASP A 51 -14.03 -0.59 3.68
CA ASP A 51 -13.20 -1.69 4.13
C ASP A 51 -12.07 -1.18 5.04
N PRO A 52 -12.07 -1.53 6.34
CA PRO A 52 -11.02 -1.16 7.26
C PRO A 52 -9.63 -1.69 6.85
N ASP A 53 -9.57 -2.76 6.05
CA ASP A 53 -8.31 -3.30 5.52
C ASP A 53 -7.68 -2.39 4.46
N CYS A 54 -8.41 -1.37 3.99
CA CYS A 54 -7.98 -0.36 3.04
C CYS A 54 -7.88 1.04 3.64
N ALA A 55 -7.79 1.19 4.96
CA ALA A 55 -7.84 2.49 5.63
C ALA A 55 -6.77 3.48 5.12
N LEU A 56 -5.55 3.01 4.87
CA LEU A 56 -4.46 3.83 4.35
C LEU A 56 -3.72 3.06 3.25
N MET A 57 -3.38 3.74 2.16
CA MET A 57 -2.56 3.19 1.09
C MET A 57 -1.14 3.76 1.14
N HIS A 58 -0.15 2.87 1.02
CA HIS A 58 1.27 3.21 0.92
C HIS A 58 1.81 2.95 -0.48
N TYR A 59 2.68 3.85 -0.96
CA TYR A 59 3.43 3.65 -2.19
C TYR A 59 4.89 4.07 -2.01
N ALA A 60 5.82 3.15 -2.31
CA ALA A 60 7.25 3.40 -2.17
C ALA A 60 7.72 4.50 -3.12
N ARG A 61 8.53 5.45 -2.62
CA ARG A 61 9.03 6.58 -3.43
C ARG A 61 10.02 6.12 -4.49
N GLU A 62 10.74 5.04 -4.24
CA GLU A 62 11.66 4.40 -5.19
C GLU A 62 10.96 4.01 -6.50
N HIS A 63 9.68 3.68 -6.44
CA HIS A 63 8.92 3.32 -7.63
C HIS A 63 8.74 4.48 -8.60
N TYR A 64 8.71 5.73 -8.09
CA TYR A 64 8.61 6.90 -8.95
C TYR A 64 9.82 7.08 -9.85
N ASP A 65 11.03 6.72 -9.40
CA ASP A 65 12.24 6.80 -10.21
C ASP A 65 12.16 5.81 -11.38
N PHE A 66 11.73 4.57 -11.11
CA PHE A 66 11.46 3.58 -12.16
C PHE A 66 10.45 4.09 -13.20
N TRP A 67 9.34 4.71 -12.76
CA TRP A 67 8.31 5.21 -13.67
C TRP A 67 8.80 6.42 -14.48
N ARG A 68 9.63 7.29 -13.91
CA ARG A 68 10.23 8.42 -14.63
C ARG A 68 11.18 7.94 -15.73
N GLU A 69 11.96 6.91 -15.46
CA GLU A 69 12.82 6.29 -16.47
C GLU A 69 12.00 5.61 -17.57
N ARG A 70 10.92 4.92 -17.20
CA ARG A 70 10.04 4.21 -18.13
C ARG A 70 9.22 5.16 -19.02
N TYR A 71 8.78 6.27 -18.45
CA TYR A 71 7.92 7.26 -19.11
C TYR A 71 8.52 8.67 -19.07
N PRO A 72 9.66 8.91 -19.74
CA PRO A 72 10.40 10.19 -19.65
C PRO A 72 9.58 11.40 -20.12
N ALA A 73 8.69 11.22 -21.08
CA ALA A 73 7.80 12.29 -21.55
C ALA A 73 6.78 12.76 -20.51
N GLN A 74 6.52 11.95 -19.48
CA GLN A 74 5.57 12.23 -18.39
C GLN A 74 6.30 12.63 -17.08
N ALA A 75 7.63 12.56 -17.04
CA ALA A 75 8.44 12.69 -15.84
C ALA A 75 8.34 14.07 -15.16
N GLY A 76 8.01 15.13 -15.90
CA GLY A 76 8.08 16.51 -15.38
C GLY A 76 7.00 16.86 -14.37
N GLN A 77 5.72 16.58 -14.63
CA GLN A 77 4.60 17.06 -13.80
C GLN A 77 3.63 15.99 -13.31
N ARG A 78 3.66 14.78 -13.88
CA ARG A 78 2.66 13.75 -13.59
C ARG A 78 3.16 12.64 -12.67
N LEU A 79 4.45 12.29 -12.72
CA LEU A 79 5.02 11.20 -11.93
C LEU A 79 5.51 11.71 -10.57
N CYS A 80 4.58 12.08 -9.73
CA CYS A 80 4.83 12.57 -8.38
C CYS A 80 3.88 11.92 -7.36
N ALA A 81 4.19 12.07 -6.09
CA ALA A 81 3.40 11.50 -5.00
C ALA A 81 1.91 11.87 -5.15
N GLY A 82 1.05 10.89 -4.95
CA GLY A 82 -0.40 10.97 -5.14
C GLY A 82 -0.91 10.39 -6.47
N LEU A 83 -0.02 10.16 -7.46
CA LEU A 83 -0.44 9.61 -8.76
C LEU A 83 -1.07 8.23 -8.62
N PHE A 84 -0.52 7.39 -7.76
CA PHE A 84 -1.02 6.03 -7.55
C PHE A 84 -2.19 5.96 -6.56
N GLY A 85 -2.61 7.10 -6.00
CA GLY A 85 -3.73 7.21 -5.07
C GLY A 85 -3.35 6.96 -3.61
N GLU A 86 -2.07 6.89 -3.32
CA GLU A 86 -1.54 6.64 -1.98
C GLU A 86 -1.85 7.77 -0.99
N ASN A 87 -1.93 7.39 0.29
CA ASN A 87 -1.98 8.30 1.42
C ASN A 87 -0.59 8.54 2.02
N LEU A 88 0.27 7.53 1.98
CA LEU A 88 1.59 7.52 2.61
C LEU A 88 2.66 7.20 1.59
N SER A 89 3.80 7.88 1.69
CA SER A 89 4.94 7.62 0.81
C SER A 89 6.25 7.79 1.55
N THR A 90 7.14 6.80 1.42
CA THR A 90 8.46 6.75 2.08
C THR A 90 9.53 6.28 1.12
N TYR A 91 10.78 6.55 1.44
CA TYR A 91 11.92 5.77 0.96
C TYR A 91 12.27 4.68 2.00
N GLY A 92 12.79 3.55 1.54
CA GLY A 92 13.25 2.45 2.41
C GLY A 92 12.18 1.42 2.76
N MET A 93 10.91 1.64 2.40
CA MET A 93 9.85 0.64 2.52
C MET A 93 9.41 0.22 1.12
N MET A 94 9.64 -1.03 0.79
CA MET A 94 9.27 -1.63 -0.49
C MET A 94 8.59 -2.99 -0.28
N GLU A 95 7.89 -3.49 -1.28
CA GLU A 95 7.25 -4.81 -1.23
C GLU A 95 8.23 -5.95 -0.90
N ALA A 96 9.51 -5.75 -1.18
CA ALA A 96 10.56 -6.74 -0.88
C ALA A 96 10.96 -6.80 0.60
N ASN A 97 10.65 -5.77 1.40
CA ASN A 97 11.07 -5.69 2.81
C ASN A 97 9.93 -5.42 3.80
N VAL A 98 8.68 -5.38 3.31
CA VAL A 98 7.45 -5.27 4.10
C VAL A 98 6.66 -6.56 3.96
N CYS A 99 6.11 -7.08 5.07
CA CYS A 99 5.38 -8.34 5.11
C CYS A 99 3.92 -8.13 5.53
N PRO A 100 2.97 -8.93 5.06
CA PRO A 100 1.62 -8.95 5.62
C PRO A 100 1.66 -9.18 7.12
N GLY A 101 0.83 -8.44 7.86
CA GLY A 101 0.80 -8.50 9.31
C GLY A 101 1.86 -7.67 10.04
N ASP A 102 2.85 -7.09 9.33
CA ASP A 102 3.77 -6.14 9.95
C ASP A 102 2.98 -5.04 10.67
N VAL A 103 3.28 -4.82 11.94
CA VAL A 103 2.70 -3.76 12.74
C VAL A 103 3.72 -2.65 12.91
N PHE A 104 3.35 -1.45 12.55
CA PHE A 104 4.18 -0.27 12.70
C PHE A 104 3.53 0.74 13.62
N ARG A 105 4.32 1.36 14.51
CA ARG A 105 3.98 2.64 15.13
C ARG A 105 4.35 3.77 14.20
N LEU A 106 3.42 4.69 14.00
CA LEU A 106 3.59 5.90 13.19
C LEU A 106 2.98 7.09 13.94
N GLY A 107 3.81 7.95 14.51
CA GLY A 107 3.34 8.96 15.45
C GLY A 107 2.66 8.32 16.67
N ALA A 108 1.41 8.71 16.94
CA ALA A 108 0.56 8.10 17.98
C ALA A 108 -0.28 6.91 17.46
N ALA A 109 -0.35 6.69 16.14
CA ALA A 109 -1.12 5.60 15.56
C ALA A 109 -0.34 4.29 15.50
N GLU A 110 -1.06 3.15 15.45
CA GLU A 110 -0.51 1.85 15.07
C GLU A 110 -1.26 1.32 13.85
N VAL A 111 -0.48 0.94 12.84
CA VAL A 111 -0.98 0.45 11.55
C VAL A 111 -0.44 -0.93 11.25
N GLN A 112 -1.27 -1.80 10.67
CA GLN A 112 -0.89 -3.15 10.29
C GLN A 112 -1.02 -3.33 8.79
N VAL A 113 0.01 -3.89 8.15
CA VAL A 113 -0.04 -4.27 6.74
C VAL A 113 -1.11 -5.34 6.54
N SER A 114 -2.13 -5.03 5.76
CA SER A 114 -3.30 -5.88 5.53
C SER A 114 -3.18 -6.71 4.25
N TRP A 115 -2.84 -6.07 3.13
CA TRP A 115 -2.64 -6.71 1.82
C TRP A 115 -1.99 -5.77 0.81
N GLY A 116 -1.48 -6.32 -0.30
CA GLY A 116 -0.97 -5.52 -1.40
C GLY A 116 -2.10 -4.95 -2.27
N ARG A 117 -1.84 -3.81 -2.87
CA ARG A 117 -2.77 -3.21 -3.82
C ARG A 117 -2.83 -3.99 -5.12
N VAL A 118 -4.02 -4.09 -5.72
CA VAL A 118 -4.22 -4.60 -7.08
C VAL A 118 -4.24 -3.41 -8.04
N ALA A 119 -3.31 -3.36 -9.00
CA ALA A 119 -3.34 -2.35 -10.05
C ALA A 119 -4.55 -2.60 -10.97
N CYS A 120 -5.19 -1.53 -11.41
CA CYS A 120 -6.40 -1.61 -12.21
C CYS A 120 -6.34 -0.65 -13.42
N GLN A 121 -7.36 -0.66 -14.25
CA GLN A 121 -7.49 0.18 -15.45
C GLN A 121 -7.26 1.68 -15.18
N THR A 122 -7.51 2.16 -13.95
CA THR A 122 -7.19 3.54 -13.58
C THR A 122 -5.70 3.84 -13.73
N MET A 123 -4.82 2.84 -13.50
CA MET A 123 -3.37 3.02 -13.67
C MET A 123 -3.00 3.08 -15.15
N ALA A 124 -3.61 2.26 -15.99
CA ALA A 124 -3.44 2.36 -17.44
C ALA A 124 -3.77 3.77 -17.95
N THR A 125 -4.88 4.35 -17.49
CA THR A 125 -5.30 5.71 -17.85
C THR A 125 -4.32 6.76 -17.32
N ARG A 126 -3.90 6.65 -16.04
CA ARG A 126 -3.01 7.64 -15.41
C ARG A 126 -1.60 7.62 -16.00
N LEU A 127 -1.07 6.45 -16.31
CA LEU A 127 0.24 6.25 -16.92
C LEU A 127 0.19 6.34 -18.46
N GLN A 128 -1.01 6.44 -19.07
CA GLN A 128 -1.23 6.44 -20.50
C GLN A 128 -0.59 5.23 -21.20
N ASP A 129 -0.65 4.09 -20.54
CA ASP A 129 -0.11 2.81 -21.02
C ASP A 129 -1.10 1.70 -20.60
N PRO A 130 -1.74 1.00 -21.56
CA PRO A 130 -2.68 -0.07 -21.28
C PRO A 130 -2.03 -1.25 -20.52
N ASP A 131 -0.73 -1.46 -20.69
CA ASP A 131 0.03 -2.56 -20.09
C ASP A 131 0.57 -2.20 -18.69
N ALA A 132 0.41 -0.95 -18.24
CA ALA A 132 0.94 -0.49 -16.95
C ALA A 132 0.45 -1.33 -15.75
N PRO A 133 -0.83 -1.74 -15.63
CA PRO A 133 -1.27 -2.59 -14.52
C PRO A 133 -0.53 -3.93 -14.47
N GLU A 134 -0.35 -4.58 -15.62
CA GLU A 134 0.38 -5.85 -15.71
C GLU A 134 1.85 -5.66 -15.35
N LEU A 135 2.49 -4.61 -15.86
CA LEU A 135 3.87 -4.27 -15.51
C LEU A 135 4.02 -4.01 -13.99
N MET A 136 3.05 -3.33 -13.36
CA MET A 136 3.04 -3.13 -11.91
C MET A 136 3.01 -4.46 -11.15
N HIS A 137 2.20 -5.41 -11.60
CA HIS A 137 2.11 -6.76 -11.00
C HIS A 137 3.42 -7.53 -11.17
N GLN A 138 3.96 -7.59 -12.38
CA GLN A 138 5.19 -8.32 -12.70
C GLN A 138 6.41 -7.78 -11.94
N GLN A 139 6.46 -6.46 -11.72
CA GLN A 139 7.58 -5.79 -11.04
C GLN A 139 7.37 -5.63 -9.54
N SER A 140 6.25 -6.12 -8.98
CA SER A 140 5.86 -5.92 -7.57
C SER A 140 5.96 -4.44 -7.15
N ARG A 141 5.39 -3.53 -7.98
CA ARG A 141 5.36 -2.08 -7.75
C ARG A 141 3.94 -1.58 -7.57
N ASN A 142 3.16 -2.30 -6.77
CA ASN A 142 1.73 -2.02 -6.59
C ASN A 142 1.44 -1.11 -5.38
N GLY A 143 2.33 -1.11 -4.38
CA GLY A 143 2.04 -0.59 -3.06
C GLY A 143 1.18 -1.55 -2.23
N TRP A 144 0.76 -1.10 -1.07
CA TRP A 144 -0.01 -1.92 -0.13
C TRP A 144 -0.94 -1.06 0.72
N PHE A 145 -1.85 -1.74 1.41
CA PHE A 145 -2.77 -1.12 2.35
C PHE A 145 -2.40 -1.45 3.80
N TYR A 146 -2.86 -0.56 4.68
CA TYR A 146 -2.87 -0.78 6.10
C TYR A 146 -4.30 -0.74 6.64
N ARG A 147 -4.56 -1.56 7.65
CA ARG A 147 -5.59 -1.29 8.64
C ARG A 147 -5.00 -0.48 9.79
N VAL A 148 -5.81 0.39 10.39
CA VAL A 148 -5.43 1.12 11.60
C VAL A 148 -5.92 0.32 12.80
N ILE A 149 -4.99 -0.20 13.60
CA ILE A 149 -5.31 -1.03 14.79
C ILE A 149 -5.38 -0.20 16.07
N ALA A 150 -4.63 0.91 16.14
CA ALA A 150 -4.79 1.93 17.17
C ALA A 150 -4.86 3.31 16.50
N PRO A 151 -6.03 3.98 16.53
CA PRO A 151 -6.17 5.32 16.00
C PRO A 151 -5.25 6.33 16.69
N GLY A 152 -4.78 7.33 15.94
CA GLY A 152 -3.88 8.34 16.49
C GLY A 152 -3.41 9.34 15.44
N GLU A 153 -2.70 10.34 15.88
CA GLU A 153 -2.13 11.39 15.04
C GLU A 153 -0.75 11.01 14.50
N ALA A 154 -0.51 11.39 13.26
CA ALA A 154 0.80 11.33 12.63
C ALA A 154 1.03 12.57 11.76
N ARG A 155 2.29 12.88 11.47
CA ARG A 155 2.71 14.00 10.62
C ARG A 155 3.91 13.62 9.77
N CYS A 156 4.15 14.36 8.72
CA CYS A 156 5.38 14.22 7.94
C CYS A 156 6.61 14.41 8.85
N GLY A 157 7.61 13.54 8.68
CA GLY A 157 8.80 13.48 9.53
C GLY A 157 8.70 12.46 10.68
N ASP A 158 7.50 11.96 11.00
CA ASP A 158 7.36 10.86 11.96
C ASP A 158 8.00 9.58 11.40
N THR A 159 8.38 8.69 12.31
CA THR A 159 9.08 7.46 11.97
C THR A 159 8.13 6.27 12.01
N PHE A 160 8.09 5.50 10.92
CA PHE A 160 7.60 4.12 10.96
C PHE A 160 8.57 3.27 11.78
N ARG A 161 8.09 2.74 12.87
CA ARG A 161 8.84 1.83 13.73
C ARG A 161 8.15 0.48 13.76
N LEU A 162 8.83 -0.56 13.29
CA LEU A 162 8.30 -1.92 13.33
C LEU A 162 8.15 -2.38 14.79
N LEU A 163 6.93 -2.80 15.14
CA LEU A 163 6.60 -3.34 16.47
C LEU A 163 6.51 -4.86 16.46
N ASP A 164 5.92 -5.42 15.37
CA ASP A 164 5.73 -6.86 15.21
C ASP A 164 5.85 -7.26 13.74
N ARG A 165 6.36 -8.48 13.49
CA ARG A 165 6.50 -9.09 12.17
C ARG A 165 6.18 -10.59 12.24
N PRO A 166 4.92 -10.97 12.12
CA PRO A 166 4.52 -12.37 12.27
C PRO A 166 4.89 -13.25 11.07
N ALA A 167 5.14 -12.67 9.89
CA ALA A 167 5.35 -13.38 8.64
C ALA A 167 6.65 -12.97 7.92
N ILE A 168 7.80 -13.06 8.62
CA ILE A 168 9.11 -12.60 8.13
C ILE A 168 9.50 -13.23 6.76
N ASP A 169 9.11 -14.47 6.51
CA ASP A 169 9.45 -15.21 5.28
C ASP A 169 8.49 -14.88 4.11
N TRP A 170 7.53 -13.98 4.32
CA TRP A 170 6.49 -13.62 3.38
C TRP A 170 6.52 -12.13 3.00
N PRO A 171 7.61 -11.62 2.39
CA PRO A 171 7.57 -10.26 1.89
C PRO A 171 6.43 -10.08 0.89
N LEU A 172 5.84 -8.89 0.83
CA LEU A 172 4.71 -8.59 -0.07
C LEU A 172 5.04 -8.93 -1.54
N SER A 173 6.29 -8.76 -1.97
CA SER A 173 6.71 -9.12 -3.32
C SER A 173 6.51 -10.62 -3.62
N ARG A 174 6.82 -11.51 -2.65
CA ARG A 174 6.56 -12.95 -2.78
C ARG A 174 5.06 -13.24 -2.82
N VAL A 175 4.29 -12.62 -1.92
CA VAL A 175 2.84 -12.80 -1.88
C VAL A 175 2.20 -12.31 -3.18
N GLN A 176 2.59 -11.13 -3.66
CA GLN A 176 2.10 -10.57 -4.93
C GLN A 176 2.45 -11.47 -6.12
N ALA A 177 3.67 -11.99 -6.18
CA ALA A 177 4.06 -12.92 -7.24
C ALA A 177 3.16 -14.17 -7.28
N ILE A 178 2.76 -14.70 -6.12
CA ILE A 178 1.81 -15.83 -6.04
C ILE A 178 0.40 -15.39 -6.46
N ILE A 179 -0.08 -14.25 -5.95
CA ILE A 179 -1.46 -13.79 -6.17
C ILE A 179 -1.71 -13.34 -7.61
N PHE A 180 -0.74 -12.70 -8.27
CA PHE A 180 -0.89 -12.16 -9.63
C PHE A 180 -0.47 -13.13 -10.74
N SER A 181 0.13 -14.26 -10.40
CA SER A 181 0.38 -15.36 -11.34
C SER A 181 -0.56 -16.54 -11.05
N ASP A 182 -0.60 -17.52 -11.94
CA ASP A 182 -1.23 -18.82 -11.64
C ASP A 182 -0.30 -19.76 -10.85
N GLY A 183 0.75 -19.18 -10.25
CA GLY A 183 1.80 -19.86 -9.52
C GLY A 183 1.48 -20.17 -8.06
N GLY A 184 2.56 -20.49 -7.32
CA GLY A 184 2.53 -20.91 -5.93
C GLY A 184 2.42 -22.42 -5.78
N THR A 185 3.09 -22.98 -4.77
CA THR A 185 2.92 -24.40 -4.41
C THR A 185 1.64 -24.58 -3.60
N GLU A 186 1.22 -25.84 -3.39
CA GLU A 186 0.07 -26.13 -2.54
C GLU A 186 0.30 -25.64 -1.11
N GLU A 187 1.51 -25.85 -0.58
CA GLU A 187 1.91 -25.38 0.75
C GLU A 187 1.87 -23.85 0.86
N GLU A 188 2.31 -23.14 -0.18
CA GLU A 188 2.25 -21.66 -0.21
C GLU A 188 0.82 -21.17 -0.22
N LEU A 189 -0.03 -21.74 -1.04
CA LEU A 189 -1.45 -21.39 -1.10
C LEU A 189 -2.15 -21.69 0.23
N GLN A 190 -1.83 -22.85 0.85
CA GLN A 190 -2.35 -23.22 2.16
C GLN A 190 -1.92 -22.22 3.23
N ALA A 191 -0.64 -21.83 3.26
CA ALA A 191 -0.12 -20.85 4.19
C ALA A 191 -0.82 -19.47 4.03
N LEU A 192 -0.98 -18.98 2.79
CA LEU A 192 -1.67 -17.71 2.52
C LEU A 192 -3.16 -17.77 2.90
N SER A 193 -3.86 -18.86 2.60
CA SER A 193 -5.28 -19.02 2.95
C SER A 193 -5.53 -19.03 4.45
N ALA A 194 -4.58 -19.55 5.22
CA ALA A 194 -4.64 -19.65 6.68
C ALA A 194 -4.10 -18.41 7.43
N MET A 195 -3.50 -17.43 6.73
CA MET A 195 -2.83 -16.27 7.32
C MET A 195 -3.84 -15.27 7.90
N PRO A 196 -4.00 -15.14 9.22
CA PRO A 196 -5.15 -14.45 9.83
C PRO A 196 -5.12 -12.93 9.64
N PHE A 197 -3.93 -12.35 9.48
CA PHE A 197 -3.73 -10.91 9.28
C PHE A 197 -3.77 -10.50 7.80
N LEU A 198 -3.73 -11.44 6.85
CA LEU A 198 -3.91 -11.16 5.44
C LEU A 198 -5.39 -10.89 5.15
N ALA A 199 -5.70 -9.84 4.40
CA ALA A 199 -7.06 -9.47 4.07
C ALA A 199 -7.81 -10.56 3.31
N THR A 200 -9.12 -10.65 3.56
CA THR A 200 -9.99 -11.71 3.05
C THR A 200 -9.90 -11.93 1.53
N PRO A 201 -9.83 -10.89 0.67
CA PRO A 201 -9.76 -11.12 -0.79
C PRO A 201 -8.57 -11.98 -1.21
N TRP A 202 -7.39 -11.76 -0.65
CA TRP A 202 -6.21 -12.55 -1.01
C TRP A 202 -6.22 -13.95 -0.41
N ARG A 203 -6.73 -14.10 0.81
CA ARG A 203 -6.95 -15.45 1.39
C ARG A 203 -7.94 -16.26 0.56
N ALA A 204 -9.02 -15.61 0.07
CA ALA A 204 -10.02 -16.25 -0.79
C ALA A 204 -9.43 -16.70 -2.14
N ILE A 205 -8.57 -15.89 -2.78
CA ILE A 205 -7.86 -16.28 -4.00
C ILE A 205 -7.01 -17.53 -3.74
N ALA A 206 -6.24 -17.56 -2.66
CA ALA A 206 -5.41 -18.73 -2.31
C ALA A 206 -6.27 -19.98 -2.07
N MET A 207 -7.37 -19.84 -1.34
CA MET A 207 -8.31 -20.96 -1.09
C MET A 207 -8.95 -21.49 -2.39
N MET A 208 -9.46 -20.59 -3.24
CA MET A 208 -10.07 -20.96 -4.52
C MET A 208 -9.10 -21.74 -5.41
N ARG A 209 -7.82 -21.35 -5.43
CA ARG A 209 -6.79 -22.06 -6.20
C ARG A 209 -6.44 -23.43 -5.61
N LEU A 210 -6.46 -23.57 -4.29
CA LEU A 210 -6.32 -24.88 -3.63
C LEU A 210 -7.44 -25.83 -4.04
N ASP A 211 -8.69 -25.33 -4.00
CA ASP A 211 -9.86 -26.14 -4.34
C ASP A 211 -9.86 -26.56 -5.82
N SER A 212 -9.33 -25.72 -6.72
CA SER A 212 -9.23 -26.04 -8.15
C SER A 212 -8.17 -27.09 -8.49
N ARG A 213 -7.28 -27.44 -7.56
CA ARG A 213 -6.22 -28.47 -7.72
C ARG A 213 -6.61 -29.84 -7.18
N ARG A 214 -7.74 -29.92 -6.47
CA ARG A 214 -8.31 -31.16 -5.92
C ARG A 214 -9.27 -31.80 -6.90
#